data_9887c75dcb71cc37d3727329bf374e92
#
_entry.id   9887c75dcb71cc37d3727329bf374e92
#
_cell.length_a   1.000
_cell.length_b   1.000
_cell.length_c   1.000
_cell.angle_alpha   90.00
_cell.angle_beta   90.00
_cell.angle_gamma   90.00
#
_symmetry.space_group_name_H-M   'P 1'
#
loop_
_entity.id
_entity.type
_entity.pdbx_description
1 polymer ?
#
loop_
_entity_poly.entity_id
_entity_poly.type
_entity_poly.pdbx_seq_one_letter_code
_entity_poly.pdbx_strand_id
1 'polypeptide(L)'
;MNIIYFSSTGNTEQIATFIEEGAKAAGAEVEMISVDAADESSVDADFVAFGSPATGSEEVAQEVIDYIESVKDKLAGKRVGLFGSNDWGEGDFMSMWIQELDKEDISVVGEGCIVNLAPDDDEKIEKCKEYGKAIVS
;
A
#
# COMPACT_ATOMS: atom_id res chain seq x y z
N MET A 1 12.19 -4.05 2.04
CA MET A 1 10.92 -3.43 1.59
C MET A 1 10.49 -2.37 2.57
N ASN A 2 10.04 -1.24 2.07
CA ASN A 2 9.46 -0.19 2.92
C ASN A 2 7.98 -0.08 2.65
N ILE A 3 7.18 -0.01 3.72
CA ILE A 3 5.73 0.16 3.64
C ILE A 3 5.40 1.54 4.19
N ILE A 4 4.87 2.42 3.34
CA ILE A 4 4.51 3.78 3.73
C ILE A 4 2.98 3.86 3.72
N TYR A 5 2.40 4.29 4.84
CA TYR A 5 0.95 4.22 5.01
C TYR A 5 0.39 5.42 5.77
N PHE A 6 -0.90 5.68 5.54
CA PHE A 6 -1.70 6.60 6.35
C PHE A 6 -2.84 5.79 6.97
N SER A 7 -3.04 5.94 8.27
CA SER A 7 -4.11 5.23 8.96
C SER A 7 -4.77 6.17 9.98
N SER A 8 -6.07 6.40 9.80
CA SER A 8 -6.84 7.25 10.72
C SER A 8 -7.56 6.44 11.79
N THR A 9 -7.97 5.21 11.45
CA THR A 9 -8.74 4.34 12.35
C THR A 9 -7.97 3.10 12.81
N GLY A 10 -6.77 2.88 12.25
CA GLY A 10 -5.97 1.70 12.54
C GLY A 10 -6.17 0.54 11.56
N ASN A 11 -7.18 0.58 10.71
CA ASN A 11 -7.45 -0.52 9.77
C ASN A 11 -6.34 -0.68 8.74
N THR A 12 -5.90 0.41 8.14
CA THR A 12 -4.83 0.38 7.15
C THR A 12 -3.52 -0.09 7.77
N GLU A 13 -3.24 0.33 9.01
CA GLU A 13 -2.05 -0.12 9.72
C GLU A 13 -2.07 -1.62 9.98
N GLN A 14 -3.24 -2.18 10.31
CA GLN A 14 -3.37 -3.63 10.50
C GLN A 14 -3.11 -4.38 9.20
N ILE A 15 -3.63 -3.86 8.08
CA ILE A 15 -3.36 -4.45 6.76
C ILE A 15 -1.87 -4.42 6.48
N ALA A 16 -1.22 -3.29 6.73
CA ALA A 16 0.22 -3.15 6.54
C ALA A 16 1.00 -4.17 7.37
N THR A 17 0.57 -4.41 8.60
CA THR A 17 1.22 -5.37 9.49
C THR A 17 1.20 -6.78 8.91
N PHE A 18 0.08 -7.21 8.34
CA PHE A 18 -0.01 -8.54 7.73
C PHE A 18 0.75 -8.62 6.40
N ILE A 19 0.79 -7.54 5.64
CA ILE A 19 1.63 -7.49 4.44
C ILE A 19 3.10 -7.62 4.83
N GLU A 20 3.51 -6.94 5.91
CA GLU A 20 4.85 -7.07 6.47
C GLU A 20 5.16 -8.52 6.84
N GLU A 21 4.24 -9.19 7.53
CA GLU A 21 4.44 -10.59 7.92
C GLU A 21 4.64 -11.49 6.71
N GLY A 22 3.85 -11.30 5.66
CA GLY A 22 3.98 -12.09 4.43
C GLY A 22 5.30 -11.88 3.72
N ALA A 23 5.75 -10.62 3.64
CA ALA A 23 7.03 -10.30 3.02
C ALA A 23 8.20 -10.84 3.82
N LYS A 24 8.15 -10.76 5.15
CA LYS A 24 9.19 -11.32 6.02
C LYS A 24 9.26 -12.84 5.90
N ALA A 25 8.12 -13.50 5.79
CA ALA A 25 8.08 -14.95 5.61
C ALA A 25 8.72 -15.36 4.27
N ALA A 26 8.73 -14.46 3.30
CA ALA A 26 9.39 -14.67 2.01
C ALA A 26 10.87 -14.27 2.02
N GLY A 27 11.40 -13.86 3.17
CA GLY A 27 12.81 -13.56 3.34
C GLY A 27 13.20 -12.09 3.24
N ALA A 28 12.23 -11.18 3.11
CA ALA A 28 12.50 -9.77 2.99
C ALA A 28 12.68 -9.09 4.36
N GLU A 29 13.49 -8.04 4.39
CA GLU A 29 13.53 -7.14 5.52
C GLU A 29 12.50 -6.04 5.27
N VAL A 30 11.70 -5.69 6.27
CA VAL A 30 10.60 -4.75 6.10
C VAL A 30 10.63 -3.66 7.17
N GLU A 31 10.42 -2.42 6.75
CA GLU A 31 10.24 -1.30 7.65
C GLU A 31 8.87 -0.67 7.36
N MET A 32 8.10 -0.42 8.41
CA MET A 32 6.82 0.27 8.32
C MET A 32 6.99 1.73 8.71
N ILE A 33 6.53 2.63 7.85
CA ILE A 33 6.74 4.07 8.02
C ILE A 33 5.40 4.79 7.85
N SER A 34 4.97 5.52 8.88
CA SER A 34 3.80 6.40 8.72
C SER A 34 4.15 7.49 7.71
N VAL A 35 3.19 7.85 6.86
CA VAL A 35 3.42 8.87 5.83
C VAL A 35 3.89 10.19 6.44
N ASP A 36 3.47 10.49 7.66
CA ASP A 36 3.89 11.71 8.37
C ASP A 36 5.38 11.71 8.72
N ALA A 37 5.97 10.53 8.84
CA ALA A 37 7.39 10.37 9.17
C ALA A 37 8.25 10.03 7.95
N ALA A 38 7.63 9.85 6.79
CA ALA A 38 8.34 9.46 5.57
C ALA A 38 9.04 10.67 4.94
N ASP A 39 10.17 10.41 4.32
CA ASP A 39 10.94 11.42 3.58
C ASP A 39 11.35 10.86 2.21
N GLU A 40 12.18 11.58 1.47
CA GLU A 40 12.60 11.16 0.13
C GLU A 40 13.35 9.83 0.14
N SER A 41 14.07 9.53 1.23
CA SER A 41 14.85 8.30 1.32
C SER A 41 13.99 7.09 1.65
N SER A 42 12.75 7.28 2.08
CA SER A 42 11.86 6.19 2.45
C SER A 42 11.50 5.30 1.26
N VAL A 43 11.68 5.76 0.03
CA VAL A 43 11.45 4.95 -1.18
C VAL A 43 12.75 4.39 -1.77
N ASP A 44 13.89 4.56 -1.10
CA ASP A 44 15.17 4.03 -1.55
C ASP A 44 15.33 2.57 -1.11
N ALA A 45 14.38 1.74 -1.50
CA ALA A 45 14.38 0.30 -1.23
C ALA A 45 14.06 -0.43 -2.52
N ASP A 46 14.40 -1.70 -2.60
CA ASP A 46 14.11 -2.51 -3.78
C ASP A 46 12.62 -2.67 -3.99
N PHE A 47 11.85 -2.73 -2.90
CA PHE A 47 10.40 -2.88 -2.94
C PHE A 47 9.76 -1.84 -2.03
N VAL A 48 8.69 -1.21 -2.52
CA VAL A 48 7.96 -0.18 -1.79
C VAL A 48 6.46 -0.45 -1.91
N ALA A 49 5.74 -0.27 -0.82
CA ALA A 49 4.28 -0.39 -0.82
C ALA A 49 3.67 0.84 -0.17
N PHE A 50 2.53 1.28 -0.69
CA PHE A 50 1.79 2.43 -0.15
C PHE A 50 0.40 2.00 0.27
N GLY A 51 -0.04 2.49 1.42
CA GLY A 51 -1.35 2.16 1.95
C GLY A 51 -2.16 3.37 2.37
N SER A 52 -3.48 3.32 2.13
CA SER A 52 -4.40 4.38 2.47
C SER A 52 -5.79 3.80 2.75
N PRO A 53 -6.54 4.39 3.71
CA PRO A 53 -7.97 4.10 3.76
C PRO A 53 -8.67 4.82 2.61
N ALA A 54 -9.86 4.34 2.23
CA ALA A 54 -10.73 5.10 1.35
C ALA A 54 -11.35 6.23 2.17
N THR A 55 -11.22 7.46 1.72
CA THR A 55 -11.72 8.63 2.43
C THR A 55 -12.83 9.32 1.64
N GLY A 56 -13.78 9.94 2.35
CA GLY A 56 -14.85 10.69 1.73
C GLY A 56 -15.61 9.86 0.68
N SER A 57 -15.46 10.22 -0.59
CA SER A 57 -16.12 9.54 -1.71
C SER A 57 -15.26 8.42 -2.30
N GLU A 58 -14.68 7.58 -1.47
CA GLU A 58 -13.77 6.49 -1.85
C GLU A 58 -12.53 7.02 -2.58
N GLU A 59 -11.84 7.95 -1.96
CA GLU A 59 -10.60 8.51 -2.51
C GLU A 59 -9.41 8.14 -1.63
N VAL A 60 -8.23 8.06 -2.25
CA VAL A 60 -6.98 7.88 -1.53
C VAL A 60 -6.73 9.09 -0.64
N ALA A 61 -6.23 8.88 0.57
CA ALA A 61 -5.92 9.97 1.49
C ALA A 61 -4.97 10.98 0.84
N GLN A 62 -5.26 12.26 0.99
CA GLN A 62 -4.48 13.33 0.35
C GLN A 62 -3.01 13.28 0.80
N GLU A 63 -2.76 12.95 2.05
CA GLU A 63 -1.40 12.83 2.59
C GLU A 63 -0.56 11.82 1.81
N VAL A 64 -1.18 10.70 1.40
CA VAL A 64 -0.50 9.68 0.62
C VAL A 64 -0.29 10.16 -0.81
N ILE A 65 -1.29 10.80 -1.40
CA ILE A 65 -1.19 11.35 -2.76
C ILE A 65 -0.05 12.37 -2.82
N ASP A 66 0.00 13.29 -1.86
CA ASP A 66 1.03 14.33 -1.82
C ASP A 66 2.43 13.73 -1.65
N TYR A 67 2.55 12.71 -0.83
CA TYR A 67 3.84 12.05 -0.63
C TYR A 67 4.31 11.36 -1.91
N ILE A 68 3.44 10.60 -2.57
CA ILE A 68 3.79 9.92 -3.82
C ILE A 68 4.18 10.93 -4.88
N GLU A 69 3.45 12.03 -4.98
CA GLU A 69 3.76 13.08 -5.95
C GLU A 69 5.17 13.64 -5.70
N SER A 70 5.57 13.76 -4.45
CA SER A 70 6.90 14.29 -4.10
C SER A 70 8.04 13.34 -4.44
N VAL A 71 7.78 12.03 -4.56
CA VAL A 71 8.81 11.01 -4.81
C VAL A 71 8.60 10.27 -6.13
N LYS A 72 7.63 10.66 -6.95
CA LYS A 72 7.27 9.91 -8.15
C LYS A 72 8.43 9.69 -9.11
N ASP A 73 9.36 10.61 -9.20
CA ASP A 73 10.52 10.47 -10.08
C ASP A 73 11.43 9.32 -9.65
N LYS A 74 11.44 9.00 -8.36
CA LYS A 74 12.19 7.88 -7.83
C LYS A 74 11.47 6.56 -8.03
N LEU A 75 10.16 6.60 -8.23
CA LEU A 75 9.33 5.41 -8.40
C LEU A 75 9.20 4.97 -9.84
N ALA A 76 9.47 5.85 -10.79
CA ALA A 76 9.35 5.52 -12.22
C ALA A 76 10.20 4.30 -12.56
N GLY A 77 9.59 3.31 -13.17
CA GLY A 77 10.24 2.06 -13.53
C GLY A 77 10.31 1.03 -12.41
N LYS A 78 9.87 1.37 -11.19
CA LYS A 78 9.83 0.41 -10.07
C LYS A 78 8.48 -0.28 -9.99
N ARG A 79 8.47 -1.47 -9.41
CA ARG A 79 7.24 -2.17 -9.07
C ARG A 79 6.84 -1.76 -7.65
N VAL A 80 5.58 -1.37 -7.49
CA VAL A 80 5.07 -0.81 -6.25
C VAL A 80 3.85 -1.59 -5.80
N GLY A 81 3.74 -1.87 -4.51
CA GLY A 81 2.55 -2.47 -3.94
C GLY A 81 1.57 -1.39 -3.48
N LEU A 82 0.28 -1.62 -3.63
CA LEU A 82 -0.76 -0.73 -3.12
C LEU A 82 -1.74 -1.53 -2.28
N PHE A 83 -2.13 -0.97 -1.15
CA PHE A 83 -3.12 -1.62 -0.29
C PHE A 83 -4.00 -0.57 0.38
N GLY A 84 -5.13 -1.01 0.90
CA GLY A 84 -6.02 -0.09 1.58
C GLY A 84 -7.24 -0.75 2.18
N SER A 85 -7.96 0.01 3.02
CA SER A 85 -9.22 -0.42 3.60
C SER A 85 -10.36 0.43 3.07
N ASN A 86 -11.55 -0.16 2.91
CA ASN A 86 -12.75 0.58 2.53
C ASN A 86 -13.89 0.23 3.47
N ASP A 87 -14.82 1.17 3.68
CA ASP A 87 -16.00 0.96 4.52
C ASP A 87 -17.16 0.43 3.69
N TRP A 88 -17.28 0.94 2.46
CA TRP A 88 -18.35 0.59 1.52
C TRP A 88 -17.79 0.75 0.11
N GLY A 89 -18.58 0.31 -0.86
CA GLY A 89 -18.13 0.31 -2.24
C GLY A 89 -17.39 -0.97 -2.59
N GLU A 90 -16.99 -1.10 -3.84
CA GLU A 90 -16.38 -2.31 -4.38
C GLU A 90 -14.90 -2.18 -4.69
N GLY A 91 -14.22 -1.22 -4.06
CA GLY A 91 -12.79 -1.04 -4.25
C GLY A 91 -12.42 -0.21 -5.46
N ASP A 92 -13.34 0.61 -5.96
CA ASP A 92 -13.08 1.47 -7.12
C ASP A 92 -11.91 2.42 -6.88
N PHE A 93 -11.70 2.86 -5.62
CA PHE A 93 -10.59 3.75 -5.33
C PHE A 93 -9.23 3.10 -5.63
N MET A 94 -9.12 1.79 -5.45
CA MET A 94 -7.89 1.07 -5.76
C MET A 94 -7.65 1.02 -7.27
N SER A 95 -8.68 0.71 -8.04
CA SER A 95 -8.56 0.69 -9.51
C SER A 95 -8.17 2.05 -10.06
N MET A 96 -8.76 3.12 -9.53
CA MET A 96 -8.43 4.48 -9.91
C MET A 96 -7.01 4.84 -9.52
N TRP A 97 -6.57 4.43 -8.33
CA TRP A 97 -5.23 4.67 -7.85
C TRP A 97 -4.18 4.00 -8.75
N ILE A 98 -4.43 2.74 -9.10
CA ILE A 98 -3.55 1.99 -10.02
C ILE A 98 -3.44 2.72 -11.36
N GLN A 99 -4.56 3.19 -11.91
CA GLN A 99 -4.57 3.91 -13.18
C GLN A 99 -3.78 5.21 -13.11
N GLU A 100 -3.90 5.94 -12.01
CA GLU A 100 -3.16 7.19 -11.83
C GLU A 100 -1.65 6.94 -11.78
N LEU A 101 -1.21 5.89 -11.08
CA LEU A 101 0.21 5.57 -11.01
C LEU A 101 0.72 5.04 -12.35
N ASP A 102 -0.10 4.30 -13.08
CA ASP A 102 0.28 3.80 -14.41
C ASP A 102 0.58 4.96 -15.36
N LYS A 103 -0.15 6.06 -15.27
CA LYS A 103 0.09 7.25 -16.07
C LYS A 103 1.45 7.89 -15.75
N GLU A 104 1.96 7.68 -14.55
CA GLU A 104 3.26 8.20 -14.11
C GLU A 104 4.38 7.18 -14.30
N ASP A 105 4.12 6.12 -15.07
CA ASP A 105 5.10 5.07 -15.38
C ASP A 105 5.51 4.26 -14.14
N ILE A 106 4.60 4.14 -13.18
CA ILE A 106 4.80 3.34 -11.97
C ILE A 106 3.96 2.06 -12.10
N SER A 107 4.63 0.91 -12.10
CA SER A 107 3.97 -0.38 -12.22
C SER A 107 3.51 -0.88 -10.85
N VAL A 108 2.24 -1.27 -10.76
CA VAL A 108 1.66 -1.79 -9.52
C VAL A 108 1.63 -3.31 -9.53
N VAL A 109 2.01 -3.92 -8.42
CA VAL A 109 1.99 -5.38 -8.27
C VAL A 109 0.53 -5.85 -8.22
N GLY A 110 0.14 -6.71 -9.16
CA GLY A 110 -1.19 -7.27 -9.22
C GLY A 110 -2.28 -6.21 -9.32
N GLU A 111 -3.35 -6.42 -8.61
CA GLU A 111 -4.49 -5.50 -8.55
C GLU A 111 -4.58 -4.76 -7.21
N GLY A 112 -3.47 -4.71 -6.48
CA GLY A 112 -3.46 -4.14 -5.15
C GLY A 112 -4.09 -5.08 -4.12
N CYS A 113 -4.15 -4.63 -2.88
CA CYS A 113 -4.78 -5.39 -1.80
C CYS A 113 -5.80 -4.52 -1.08
N ILE A 114 -7.08 -4.81 -1.26
CA ILE A 114 -8.16 -4.12 -0.57
C ILE A 114 -8.79 -5.03 0.46
N VAL A 115 -9.00 -4.50 1.65
CA VAL A 115 -9.70 -5.19 2.72
C VAL A 115 -10.87 -4.33 3.17
N ASN A 116 -12.04 -4.93 3.32
CA ASN A 116 -13.21 -4.24 3.85
C ASN A 116 -13.03 -4.07 5.36
N LEU A 117 -12.95 -2.83 5.81
CA LEU A 117 -12.71 -2.46 7.20
C LEU A 117 -11.37 -3.02 7.69
N ALA A 118 -11.36 -3.88 8.70
CA ALA A 118 -10.14 -4.45 9.25
C ALA A 118 -9.93 -5.88 8.78
N PRO A 119 -8.68 -6.37 8.73
CA PRO A 119 -8.41 -7.79 8.41
C PRO A 119 -8.72 -8.65 9.65
N ASP A 120 -9.99 -8.84 9.92
CA ASP A 120 -10.50 -9.44 11.16
C ASP A 120 -10.89 -10.92 11.03
N ASP A 121 -10.59 -11.54 9.91
CA ASP A 121 -10.79 -12.98 9.73
C ASP A 121 -9.61 -13.60 8.98
N ASP A 122 -9.52 -14.92 9.00
CA ASP A 122 -8.38 -15.64 8.42
C ASP A 122 -8.23 -15.41 6.91
N GLU A 123 -9.34 -15.28 6.20
CA GLU A 123 -9.31 -15.05 4.75
C GLU A 123 -8.69 -13.69 4.41
N LYS A 124 -9.08 -12.65 5.13
CA LYS A 124 -8.54 -11.30 4.93
C LYS A 124 -7.07 -11.24 5.32
N ILE A 125 -6.70 -11.89 6.43
CA ILE A 125 -5.31 -11.95 6.89
C ILE A 125 -4.44 -12.65 5.85
N GLU A 126 -4.89 -13.78 5.34
CA GLU A 126 -4.15 -14.54 4.34
C GLU A 126 -3.97 -13.75 3.05
N LYS A 127 -5.02 -13.03 2.64
CA LYS A 127 -4.95 -12.15 1.47
C LYS A 127 -3.83 -11.11 1.60
N CYS A 128 -3.72 -10.51 2.79
CA CYS A 128 -2.68 -9.52 3.06
C CYS A 128 -1.28 -10.15 3.02
N LYS A 129 -1.12 -11.31 3.63
CA LYS A 129 0.17 -12.02 3.66
C LYS A 129 0.60 -12.45 2.25
N GLU A 130 -0.33 -12.96 1.46
CA GLU A 130 -0.04 -13.36 0.09
C GLU A 130 0.37 -12.16 -0.75
N TYR A 131 -0.25 -11.00 -0.53
CA TYR A 131 0.12 -9.80 -1.25
C TYR A 131 1.54 -9.35 -0.87
N GLY A 132 1.90 -9.40 0.42
CA GLY A 132 3.26 -9.07 0.86
C GLY A 132 4.29 -9.97 0.20
N LYS A 133 3.99 -11.26 0.10
CA LYS A 133 4.85 -12.21 -0.59
C LYS A 133 4.97 -11.89 -2.09
N ALA A 134 3.86 -11.51 -2.73
CA ALA A 134 3.84 -11.15 -4.15
C ALA A 134 4.72 -9.94 -4.46
N ILE A 135 4.72 -8.94 -3.59
CA ILE A 135 5.52 -7.72 -3.80
C ILE A 135 7.01 -8.06 -3.89
N VAL A 136 7.49 -8.95 -3.05
CA VAL A 136 8.93 -9.28 -2.98
C VAL A 136 9.33 -10.48 -3.82
N SER A 137 8.43 -10.98 -4.65
CA SER A 137 8.68 -12.14 -5.51
C SER A 137 9.42 -11.79 -6.81
#